data_620805254de49902ef3728c53df1544e
#
_entry.id   620805254de49902ef3728c53df1544e
#
_cell.length_a   1.000
_cell.length_b   1.000
_cell.length_c   1.000
_cell.angle_alpha   90.00
_cell.angle_beta   90.00
_cell.angle_gamma   90.00
#
_symmetry.space_group_name_H-M   'P 1'
#
loop_
_entity.id
_entity.type
_entity.pdbx_description
1 polymer ?
#
loop_
_entity_poly.entity_id
_entity_poly.type
_entity_poly.pdbx_seq_one_letter_code
_entity_poly.pdbx_strand_id
1 'polypeptide(L)' 'MFYIRDYLGVFYNRDFMGLFSIRDYMELFYIGDYMGLFYIRVYIGLFYIRDYMGLFYIRDYMGLFYIIFYMGVF' A
#
# COMPACT_ATOMS: atom_id res chain seq x y z
N MET A 1 -12.02 -7.50 -0.55
CA MET A 1 -10.69 -8.10 -0.56
C MET A 1 -10.03 -7.91 -1.93
N PHE A 2 -8.81 -7.47 -1.93
CA PHE A 2 -8.08 -7.21 -3.16
C PHE A 2 -6.68 -7.82 -3.04
N TYR A 3 -6.28 -8.63 -4.01
CA TYR A 3 -5.00 -9.33 -3.97
C TYR A 3 -4.23 -9.10 -5.26
N ILE A 4 -2.99 -8.60 -5.12
CA ILE A 4 -2.08 -8.41 -6.24
C ILE A 4 -0.89 -9.34 -6.06
N ARG A 5 -0.64 -10.16 -7.05
CA ARG A 5 0.46 -11.10 -7.01
C ARG A 5 1.74 -10.49 -7.58
N ASP A 6 1.65 -10.04 -8.81
CA ASP A 6 2.76 -9.39 -9.48
C ASP A 6 2.22 -8.17 -10.20
N TYR A 7 2.78 -7.01 -9.92
CA TYR A 7 2.30 -5.78 -10.52
C TYR A 7 3.47 -4.90 -10.90
N LEU A 8 3.46 -4.43 -12.14
CA LEU A 8 4.45 -3.51 -12.66
C LEU A 8 3.71 -2.32 -13.28
N GLY A 9 4.02 -1.12 -12.81
CA GLY A 9 3.42 0.08 -13.36
C GLY A 9 2.80 0.95 -12.29
N VAL A 10 1.84 1.80 -12.70
CA VAL A 10 1.20 2.78 -11.84
C VAL A 10 -0.14 2.26 -11.35
N PHE A 11 -0.32 2.32 -10.05
CA PHE A 11 -1.59 1.98 -9.42
C PHE A 11 -2.10 3.21 -8.69
N TYR A 12 -3.30 3.64 -9.03
CA TYR A 12 -3.93 4.79 -8.39
C TYR A 12 -5.32 4.42 -7.92
N ASN A 13 -5.58 4.67 -6.64
CA ASN A 13 -6.89 4.47 -6.06
C ASN A 13 -7.19 5.62 -5.12
N ARG A 14 -8.36 6.20 -5.27
CA ARG A 14 -8.75 7.34 -4.45
C ARG A 14 -9.19 6.91 -3.06
N ASP A 15 -10.09 5.97 -3.00
CA ASP A 15 -10.63 5.48 -1.74
C ASP A 15 -10.60 3.96 -1.75
N PHE A 16 -10.07 3.38 -0.70
CA PHE A 16 -10.02 1.92 -0.58
C PHE A 16 -10.39 1.51 0.82
N MET A 17 -11.25 0.52 0.90
CA MET A 17 -11.73 -0.01 2.17
C MET A 17 -11.67 -1.52 2.15
N GLY A 18 -11.13 -2.13 3.22
CA GLY A 18 -11.10 -3.56 3.36
C GLY A 18 -9.69 -4.14 3.35
N LEU A 19 -9.56 -5.37 2.84
CA LEU A 19 -8.30 -6.09 2.83
C LEU A 19 -7.58 -5.93 1.50
N PHE A 20 -6.33 -5.50 1.57
CA PHE A 20 -5.49 -5.35 0.40
C PHE A 20 -4.18 -6.10 0.62
N SER A 21 -3.85 -7.02 -0.26
CA SER A 21 -2.64 -7.82 -0.15
C SER A 21 -1.82 -7.73 -1.42
N ILE A 22 -0.52 -7.44 -1.27
CA ILE A 22 0.40 -7.37 -2.39
C ILE A 22 1.54 -8.34 -2.13
N ARG A 23 1.80 -9.19 -3.10
CA ARG A 23 2.94 -10.09 -3.02
C ARG A 23 4.20 -9.45 -3.58
N ASP A 24 4.12 -9.00 -4.82
CA ASP A 24 5.24 -8.34 -5.48
C ASP A 24 4.73 -7.11 -6.22
N TYR A 25 5.37 -5.97 -5.98
CA TYR A 25 4.95 -4.73 -6.62
C TYR A 25 6.18 -3.90 -6.97
N MET A 26 6.20 -3.39 -8.18
CA MET A 26 7.26 -2.52 -8.68
C MET A 26 6.67 -1.25 -9.25
N GLU A 27 7.27 -0.12 -8.94
CA GLU A 27 7.00 1.21 -9.46
C GLU A 27 6.08 2.02 -8.55
N LEU A 28 5.09 2.75 -9.10
CA LEU A 28 4.34 3.74 -8.36
C LEU A 28 3.03 3.21 -7.84
N PHE A 29 2.82 3.41 -6.54
CA PHE A 29 1.56 3.06 -5.89
C PHE A 29 1.03 4.28 -5.15
N TYR A 30 -0.17 4.71 -5.52
CA TYR A 30 -0.78 5.91 -4.93
C TYR A 30 -2.18 5.59 -4.45
N ILE A 31 -2.44 5.85 -3.16
CA ILE A 31 -3.76 5.73 -2.57
C ILE A 31 -4.08 7.02 -1.82
N GLY A 32 -5.26 7.58 -2.09
CA GLY A 32 -5.70 8.75 -1.37
C GLY A 32 -6.11 8.41 0.06
N ASP A 33 -7.16 7.62 0.22
CA ASP A 33 -7.66 7.21 1.52
C ASP A 33 -7.69 5.70 1.61
N TYR A 34 -7.17 5.16 2.70
CA TYR A 34 -7.17 3.72 2.93
C TYR A 34 -7.66 3.39 4.32
N MET A 35 -8.53 2.42 4.39
CA MET A 35 -9.08 1.96 5.65
C MET A 35 -9.11 0.44 5.67
N GLY A 36 -8.52 -0.18 6.72
CA GLY A 36 -8.55 -1.61 6.86
C GLY A 36 -7.16 -2.23 6.94
N LEU A 37 -7.01 -3.45 6.43
CA LEU A 37 -5.77 -4.21 6.50
C LEU A 37 -4.99 -4.12 5.19
N PHE A 38 -3.73 -3.77 5.30
CA PHE A 38 -2.83 -3.67 4.15
C PHE A 38 -1.62 -4.55 4.40
N TYR A 39 -1.37 -5.50 3.51
CA TYR A 39 -0.26 -6.44 3.63
C TYR A 39 0.59 -6.39 2.38
N ILE A 40 1.90 -6.13 2.54
CA ILE A 40 2.86 -6.11 1.44
C ILE A 40 3.99 -7.05 1.77
N ARG A 41 4.30 -7.95 0.84
CA ARG A 41 5.43 -8.86 1.01
C ARG A 41 6.70 -8.25 0.43
N VAL A 42 6.67 -7.87 -0.83
CA VAL A 42 7.82 -7.26 -1.51
C VAL A 42 7.36 -6.04 -2.29
N TYR A 43 8.03 -4.92 -2.07
CA TYR A 43 7.70 -3.68 -2.77
C TYR A 43 8.97 -2.94 -3.15
N ILE A 44 9.04 -2.52 -4.41
CA ILE A 44 10.15 -1.72 -4.91
C ILE A 44 9.58 -0.52 -5.65
N GLY A 45 10.00 0.67 -5.26
CA GLY A 45 9.59 1.89 -5.93
C GLY A 45 8.96 2.91 -5.01
N LEU A 46 8.04 3.73 -5.54
CA LEU A 46 7.39 4.80 -4.80
C LEU A 46 6.03 4.36 -4.28
N PHE A 47 5.84 4.55 -2.98
CA PHE A 47 4.59 4.24 -2.30
C PHE A 47 4.08 5.51 -1.64
N TYR A 48 2.89 5.96 -2.04
CA TYR A 48 2.29 7.19 -1.53
C TYR A 48 0.89 6.93 -1.03
N ILE A 49 0.64 7.24 0.25
CA ILE A 49 -0.68 7.19 0.84
C ILE A 49 -0.95 8.50 1.56
N ARG A 50 -2.09 9.09 1.28
CA ARG A 50 -2.46 10.33 1.93
C ARG A 50 -3.02 10.09 3.33
N ASP A 51 -4.05 9.29 3.44
CA ASP A 51 -4.67 8.96 4.72
C ASP A 51 -4.77 7.46 4.88
N TYR A 52 -4.27 6.95 5.99
CA TYR A 52 -4.32 5.53 6.27
C TYR A 52 -4.87 5.28 7.66
N MET A 53 -5.79 4.35 7.75
CA MET A 53 -6.39 3.97 9.01
C MET A 53 -6.48 2.45 9.08
N GLY A 54 -5.90 1.84 10.13
CA GLY A 54 -5.96 0.40 10.31
C GLY A 54 -4.60 -0.25 10.45
N LEU A 55 -4.50 -1.52 10.01
CA LEU A 55 -3.30 -2.33 10.17
C LEU A 55 -2.48 -2.34 8.88
N PHE A 56 -1.21 -2.06 9.01
CA PHE A 56 -0.28 -1.99 7.89
C PHE A 56 0.90 -2.92 8.15
N TYR A 57 1.18 -3.84 7.22
CA TYR A 57 2.26 -4.80 7.36
C TYR A 57 3.10 -4.83 6.09
N ILE A 58 4.41 -4.61 6.24
CA ILE A 58 5.37 -4.68 5.14
C ILE A 58 6.51 -5.59 5.56
N ARG A 59 6.84 -6.55 4.70
CA ARG A 59 7.96 -7.44 4.96
C ARG A 59 9.26 -6.91 4.36
N ASP A 60 9.25 -6.66 3.06
CA ASP A 60 10.42 -6.15 2.35
C ASP A 60 10.03 -4.92 1.54
N TYR A 61 10.76 -3.84 1.73
CA TYR A 61 10.47 -2.59 1.04
C TYR A 61 11.76 -1.93 0.60
N MET A 62 11.79 -1.51 -0.66
CA MET A 62 12.89 -0.76 -1.21
C MET A 62 12.36 0.44 -1.96
N GLY A 63 12.90 1.62 -1.68
CA GLY A 63 12.50 2.82 -2.38
C GLY A 63 11.91 3.86 -1.44
N LEU A 64 11.03 4.71 -1.99
CA LEU A 64 10.47 5.83 -1.27
C LEU A 64 9.08 5.49 -0.74
N PHE A 65 8.90 5.73 0.55
CA PHE A 65 7.63 5.48 1.24
C PHE A 65 7.14 6.77 1.84
N TYR A 66 5.91 7.17 1.51
CA TYR A 66 5.37 8.44 1.96
C TYR A 66 3.93 8.26 2.45
N ILE A 67 3.70 8.59 3.72
CA ILE A 67 2.36 8.61 4.31
C ILE A 67 2.19 9.94 5.04
N ILE A 68 1.14 10.68 4.68
CA ILE A 68 0.88 11.96 5.33
C ILE A 68 0.22 11.74 6.69
N PHE A 69 -0.81 10.92 6.73
CA PHE A 69 -1.56 10.68 7.95
C PHE A 69 -1.72 9.18 8.17
N TYR A 70 -1.29 8.71 9.33
CA TYR A 70 -1.37 7.29 9.67
C TYR A 70 -1.98 7.11 11.04
N MET A 71 -2.95 6.24 11.13
CA MET A 71 -3.60 5.90 12.38
C MET A 71 -3.80 4.40 12.45
N GLY A 72 -3.24 3.77 13.48
CA GLY A 72 -3.36 2.33 13.64
C GLY A 72 -2.05 1.67 14.04
N VAL A 73 -1.89 0.40 13.65
CA VAL A 73 -0.73 -0.42 14.01
C VAL A 73 0.17 -0.61 12.79
N PHE A 74 1.45 -0.41 13.04
CA PHE A 74 2.48 -0.53 12.01
C PHE A 74 3.29 -1.80 12.25
#